data_804e0cecb1f291b661a29023aaa3c5e0
#
_entry.id   804e0cecb1f291b661a29023aaa3c5e0
#
_cell.length_a   1.000
_cell.length_b   1.000
_cell.length_c   1.000
_cell.angle_alpha   90.00
_cell.angle_beta   90.00
_cell.angle_gamma   90.00
#
_symmetry.space_group_name_H-M   'P 1'
#
loop_
_entity.id
_entity.type
_entity.pdbx_description
1 polymer ?
#
loop_
_entity_poly.entity_id
_entity_poly.type
_entity_poly.pdbx_seq_one_letter_code
_entity_poly.pdbx_strand_id
1 'polypeptide(L)'
;MRYLILSDIHANGAAFSAVMNSTRRKRWDKAICLGDIVGYAAEVNQTVDRLRAIKPLIVIRGNHDKVCSGVEGDERLAKFSRFARTAAEWTARKLTRANRRYLSTLPKGPKMVDGAFAIAHGSPLDEDAYIFSDLDALRVFRSTDFPICFIGHSHFPVVFSWDGSEVQMQIATPPEFRLQLDPNKRYLINPGSVGQPRDRCPLSSFATYNSETRLLRIHRVRYDIAATQASIMSAGLPAPLAERLSVGR
;
A
#
# COMPACT_ATOMS: atom_id res chain seq x y z
N MET A 1 -4.68 -9.92 -18.61
CA MET A 1 -3.82 -10.28 -17.47
C MET A 1 -4.47 -9.83 -16.16
N ARG A 2 -4.32 -10.63 -15.09
CA ARG A 2 -4.93 -10.34 -13.76
C ARG A 2 -3.85 -10.01 -12.76
N TYR A 3 -3.99 -8.89 -12.08
CA TYR A 3 -3.03 -8.36 -11.13
C TYR A 3 -3.58 -8.44 -9.70
N LEU A 4 -2.72 -8.82 -8.75
CA LEU A 4 -2.92 -8.66 -7.32
C LEU A 4 -2.19 -7.38 -6.89
N ILE A 5 -2.91 -6.39 -6.37
CA ILE A 5 -2.35 -5.09 -5.97
C ILE A 5 -2.35 -4.98 -4.46
N LEU A 6 -1.16 -4.87 -3.88
CA LEU A 6 -0.88 -4.75 -2.44
C LEU A 6 -0.28 -3.38 -2.16
N SER A 7 -0.58 -2.80 -1.01
CA SER A 7 0.01 -1.54 -0.53
C SER A 7 0.11 -1.52 0.99
N ASP A 8 1.11 -0.82 1.52
CA ASP A 8 1.16 -0.45 2.93
C ASP A 8 1.04 -1.67 3.86
N ILE A 9 1.94 -2.66 3.67
CA ILE A 9 1.93 -3.92 4.43
C ILE A 9 2.41 -3.69 5.87
N HIS A 10 3.36 -2.77 6.06
CA HIS A 10 3.83 -2.29 7.34
C HIS A 10 4.22 -3.38 8.34
N ALA A 11 4.99 -4.38 7.88
CA ALA A 11 5.46 -5.48 8.72
C ALA A 11 4.34 -6.22 9.49
N ASN A 12 3.08 -6.12 9.05
CA ASN A 12 1.93 -6.84 9.62
C ASN A 12 1.79 -8.21 8.95
N GLY A 13 2.53 -9.18 9.47
CA GLY A 13 2.59 -10.53 8.90
C GLY A 13 1.26 -11.28 8.99
N ALA A 14 0.46 -11.05 10.03
CA ALA A 14 -0.87 -11.66 10.18
C ALA A 14 -1.82 -11.15 9.09
N ALA A 15 -1.87 -9.85 8.86
CA ALA A 15 -2.69 -9.25 7.80
C ALA A 15 -2.23 -9.71 6.42
N PHE A 16 -0.91 -9.68 6.16
CA PHE A 16 -0.36 -10.16 4.90
C PHE A 16 -0.66 -11.64 4.66
N SER A 17 -0.59 -12.49 5.71
CA SER A 17 -0.98 -13.90 5.64
C SER A 17 -2.45 -14.07 5.26
N ALA A 18 -3.33 -13.30 5.89
CA ALA A 18 -4.77 -13.36 5.63
C ALA A 18 -5.10 -12.98 4.18
N VAL A 19 -4.46 -11.92 3.66
CA VAL A 19 -4.59 -11.53 2.25
C VAL A 19 -4.12 -12.64 1.32
N MET A 20 -2.91 -13.17 1.51
CA MET A 20 -2.36 -14.22 0.65
C MET A 20 -3.21 -15.50 0.69
N ASN A 21 -3.74 -15.88 1.86
CA ASN A 21 -4.65 -17.02 1.99
C ASN A 21 -5.98 -16.78 1.24
N SER A 22 -6.53 -15.57 1.31
CA SER A 22 -7.77 -15.21 0.60
C SER A 22 -7.61 -15.24 -0.92
N THR A 23 -6.38 -15.09 -1.41
CA THR A 23 -6.07 -15.08 -2.85
C THR A 23 -5.66 -16.44 -3.40
N ARG A 24 -5.44 -17.46 -2.59
CA ARG A 24 -5.01 -18.82 -3.04
C ARG A 24 -5.93 -19.44 -4.09
N ARG A 25 -7.24 -19.18 -4.01
CA ARG A 25 -8.25 -19.67 -4.97
C ARG A 25 -8.56 -18.65 -6.06
N LYS A 26 -8.02 -17.44 -5.97
CA LYS A 26 -8.21 -16.37 -6.97
C LYS A 26 -7.03 -16.45 -7.95
N ARG A 27 -7.32 -16.65 -9.23
CA ARG A 27 -6.26 -16.66 -10.24
C ARG A 27 -5.79 -15.22 -10.48
N TRP A 28 -4.55 -14.94 -10.15
CA TRP A 28 -3.83 -13.74 -10.56
C TRP A 28 -2.51 -14.16 -11.23
N ASP A 29 -2.05 -13.35 -12.17
CA ASP A 29 -0.91 -13.68 -13.01
C ASP A 29 0.37 -12.96 -12.51
N LYS A 30 0.22 -11.80 -11.87
CA LYS A 30 1.33 -10.98 -11.35
C LYS A 30 0.91 -10.23 -10.09
N ALA A 31 1.80 -10.17 -9.11
CA ALA A 31 1.62 -9.34 -7.91
C ALA A 31 2.35 -7.99 -8.06
N ILE A 32 1.73 -6.95 -7.54
CA ILE A 32 2.24 -5.59 -7.47
C ILE A 32 2.23 -5.16 -6.01
N CYS A 33 3.32 -4.55 -5.52
CA CYS A 33 3.37 -3.90 -4.22
C CYS A 33 3.72 -2.42 -4.39
N LEU A 34 2.86 -1.55 -3.89
CA LEU A 34 2.97 -0.11 -4.03
C LEU A 34 3.91 0.54 -2.99
N GLY A 35 4.64 -0.26 -2.21
CA GLY A 35 5.57 0.22 -1.19
C GLY A 35 5.02 0.12 0.23
N ASP A 36 5.80 0.65 1.18
CA ASP A 36 5.58 0.57 2.61
C ASP A 36 5.41 -0.88 3.10
N ILE A 37 6.42 -1.69 2.75
CA ILE A 37 6.52 -3.09 3.15
C ILE A 37 6.76 -3.19 4.65
N VAL A 38 7.57 -2.24 5.19
CA VAL A 38 8.00 -2.20 6.59
C VAL A 38 7.48 -0.96 7.33
N GLY A 39 7.83 -0.84 8.60
CA GLY A 39 7.35 0.21 9.50
C GLY A 39 6.13 -0.22 10.30
N TYR A 40 5.83 0.48 11.38
CA TYR A 40 4.72 0.32 12.33
C TYR A 40 4.69 -1.01 13.09
N ALA A 41 4.51 -2.16 12.43
CA ALA A 41 4.40 -3.46 13.10
C ALA A 41 5.75 -4.18 13.21
N ALA A 42 5.77 -5.37 13.84
CA ALA A 42 7.00 -5.97 14.35
C ALA A 42 7.57 -7.13 13.51
N GLU A 43 6.82 -7.67 12.54
CA GLU A 43 7.28 -8.82 11.73
C GLU A 43 8.08 -8.39 10.49
N VAL A 44 9.12 -7.59 10.70
CA VAL A 44 9.86 -6.87 9.66
C VAL A 44 10.46 -7.79 8.61
N ASN A 45 11.38 -8.66 9.02
CA ASN A 45 12.13 -9.50 8.07
C ASN A 45 11.26 -10.58 7.44
N GLN A 46 10.39 -11.20 8.24
CA GLN A 46 9.45 -12.23 7.79
C GLN A 46 8.52 -11.68 6.68
N THR A 47 8.06 -10.45 6.83
CA THR A 47 7.20 -9.79 5.82
C THR A 47 7.97 -9.51 4.54
N VAL A 48 9.18 -8.97 4.63
CA VAL A 48 10.03 -8.72 3.46
C VAL A 48 10.36 -10.02 2.74
N ASP A 49 10.79 -11.06 3.46
CA ASP A 49 11.19 -12.35 2.87
C ASP A 49 10.01 -13.03 2.17
N ARG A 50 8.82 -12.99 2.79
CA ARG A 50 7.60 -13.56 2.21
C ARG A 50 7.13 -12.80 0.97
N LEU A 51 7.21 -11.47 0.96
CA LEU A 51 6.89 -10.68 -0.23
C LEU A 51 7.84 -11.00 -1.37
N ARG A 52 9.15 -11.08 -1.10
CA ARG A 52 10.18 -11.42 -2.09
C ARG A 52 10.03 -12.81 -2.69
N ALA A 53 9.41 -13.74 -1.96
CA ALA A 53 9.14 -15.10 -2.44
C ALA A 53 8.01 -15.17 -3.48
N ILE A 54 7.17 -14.14 -3.58
CA ILE A 54 6.10 -14.09 -4.60
C ILE A 54 6.71 -13.91 -5.99
N LYS A 55 6.27 -14.71 -6.95
CA LYS A 55 6.75 -14.62 -8.34
C LYS A 55 5.57 -14.85 -9.32
N PRO A 56 5.43 -14.01 -10.35
CA PRO A 56 6.16 -12.76 -10.63
C PRO A 56 5.66 -11.59 -9.73
N LEU A 57 6.58 -10.70 -9.35
CA LEU A 57 6.34 -9.57 -8.47
C LEU A 57 7.00 -8.29 -9.02
N ILE A 58 6.25 -7.18 -9.00
CA ILE A 58 6.78 -5.82 -9.20
C ILE A 58 6.56 -5.05 -7.91
N VAL A 59 7.61 -4.35 -7.45
CA VAL A 59 7.58 -3.55 -6.22
C VAL A 59 8.16 -2.18 -6.51
N ILE A 60 7.58 -1.14 -5.93
CA ILE A 60 8.16 0.19 -5.77
C ILE A 60 8.36 0.48 -4.28
N ARG A 61 9.23 1.43 -3.96
CA ARG A 61 9.49 1.83 -2.57
C ARG A 61 8.38 2.73 -2.04
N GLY A 62 8.11 2.65 -0.73
CA GLY A 62 7.36 3.65 0.02
C GLY A 62 8.27 4.52 0.90
N ASN A 63 7.69 5.51 1.57
CA ASN A 63 8.43 6.41 2.44
C ASN A 63 9.02 5.70 3.68
N HIS A 64 8.33 4.72 4.24
CA HIS A 64 8.89 3.90 5.33
C HIS A 64 10.03 3.01 4.84
N ASP A 65 9.94 2.42 3.64
CA ASP A 65 11.01 1.59 3.08
C ASP A 65 12.29 2.40 2.89
N LYS A 66 12.19 3.67 2.40
CA LYS A 66 13.33 4.58 2.22
C LYS A 66 14.02 4.88 3.54
N VAL A 67 13.25 5.32 4.53
CA VAL A 67 13.79 5.70 5.84
C VAL A 67 14.37 4.49 6.57
N CYS A 68 13.65 3.38 6.62
CA CYS A 68 14.10 2.19 7.35
C CYS A 68 15.34 1.53 6.71
N SER A 69 15.51 1.65 5.39
CA SER A 69 16.68 1.12 4.68
C SER A 69 17.89 2.06 4.69
N GLY A 70 17.70 3.34 5.05
CA GLY A 70 18.76 4.35 5.07
C GLY A 70 18.99 5.03 3.71
N VAL A 71 18.04 4.95 2.77
CA VAL A 71 18.07 5.71 1.51
C VAL A 71 17.81 7.20 1.77
N GLU A 72 16.92 7.50 2.71
CA GLU A 72 16.69 8.84 3.25
C GLU A 72 17.00 8.86 4.75
N GLY A 73 17.66 9.92 5.22
CA GLY A 73 18.16 10.04 6.58
C GLY A 73 17.25 10.83 7.52
N ASP A 74 17.90 11.49 8.50
CA ASP A 74 17.27 12.16 9.64
C ASP A 74 16.30 13.27 9.25
N GLU A 75 16.56 14.02 8.18
CA GLU A 75 15.64 15.07 7.71
C GLU A 75 14.27 14.54 7.33
N ARG A 76 14.22 13.36 6.70
CA ARG A 76 12.96 12.72 6.36
C ARG A 76 12.31 12.11 7.59
N LEU A 77 13.09 11.46 8.44
CA LEU A 77 12.63 10.89 9.69
C LEU A 77 12.00 11.97 10.61
N ALA A 78 12.52 13.20 10.56
CA ALA A 78 11.99 14.34 11.31
C ALA A 78 10.55 14.72 10.90
N LYS A 79 10.13 14.41 9.67
CA LYS A 79 8.76 14.67 9.18
C LYS A 79 7.74 13.60 9.63
N PHE A 80 8.20 12.48 10.19
CA PHE A 80 7.32 11.44 10.70
C PHE A 80 6.67 11.87 12.03
N SER A 81 5.45 11.42 12.27
CA SER A 81 4.84 11.53 13.60
C SER A 81 5.71 10.81 14.64
N ARG A 82 5.60 11.20 15.91
CA ARG A 82 6.39 10.60 17.00
C ARG A 82 6.38 9.07 16.97
N PHE A 83 5.20 8.47 16.85
CA PHE A 83 5.08 7.00 16.85
C PHE A 83 5.62 6.35 15.58
N ALA A 84 5.40 6.99 14.42
CA ALA A 84 5.95 6.51 13.15
C ALA A 84 7.48 6.56 13.17
N ARG A 85 8.08 7.62 13.74
CA ARG A 85 9.53 7.74 13.91
C ARG A 85 10.09 6.63 14.80
N THR A 86 9.51 6.43 15.98
CA THR A 86 9.94 5.36 16.89
C THR A 86 9.88 3.99 16.22
N ALA A 87 8.81 3.71 15.48
CA ALA A 87 8.68 2.46 14.75
C ALA A 87 9.69 2.33 13.60
N ALA A 88 9.98 3.42 12.86
CA ALA A 88 10.94 3.41 11.77
C ALA A 88 12.38 3.19 12.28
N GLU A 89 12.77 3.86 13.37
CA GLU A 89 14.06 3.64 14.04
C GLU A 89 14.21 2.22 14.55
N TRP A 90 13.16 1.68 15.18
CA TRP A 90 13.12 0.29 15.64
C TRP A 90 13.25 -0.68 14.46
N THR A 91 12.49 -0.47 13.38
CA THR A 91 12.53 -1.26 12.15
C THR A 91 13.93 -1.25 11.54
N ALA A 92 14.55 -0.07 11.43
CA ALA A 92 15.90 0.08 10.90
C ALA A 92 16.93 -0.74 11.69
N ARG A 93 16.81 -0.82 13.03
CA ARG A 93 17.68 -1.67 13.86
C ARG A 93 17.43 -3.16 13.68
N LYS A 94 16.19 -3.57 13.37
CA LYS A 94 15.78 -4.99 13.25
C LYS A 94 16.02 -5.57 11.85
N LEU A 95 16.10 -4.75 10.81
CA LEU A 95 16.35 -5.23 9.45
C LEU A 95 17.66 -5.99 9.36
N THR A 96 17.59 -7.21 8.80
CA THR A 96 18.79 -7.93 8.38
C THR A 96 19.53 -7.15 7.29
N ARG A 97 20.84 -7.35 7.17
CA ARG A 97 21.64 -6.72 6.11
C ARG A 97 21.08 -7.00 4.70
N ALA A 98 20.61 -8.22 4.46
CA ALA A 98 20.02 -8.62 3.19
C ALA A 98 18.71 -7.89 2.89
N ASN A 99 17.81 -7.76 3.88
CA ASN A 99 16.52 -7.09 3.69
C ASN A 99 16.68 -5.57 3.62
N ARG A 100 17.58 -4.99 4.41
CA ARG A 100 17.95 -3.58 4.26
C ARG A 100 18.43 -3.27 2.83
N ARG A 101 19.36 -4.09 2.31
CA ARG A 101 19.88 -3.94 0.94
C ARG A 101 18.76 -4.10 -0.10
N TYR A 102 17.86 -5.06 0.07
CA TYR A 102 16.72 -5.22 -0.83
C TYR A 102 15.83 -3.97 -0.86
N LEU A 103 15.42 -3.48 0.32
CA LEU A 103 14.58 -2.27 0.41
C LEU A 103 15.27 -1.05 -0.19
N SER A 104 16.59 -0.89 0.02
CA SER A 104 17.35 0.26 -0.52
C SER A 104 17.47 0.24 -2.05
N THR A 105 17.26 -0.92 -2.69
CA THR A 105 17.31 -1.04 -4.16
C THR A 105 15.94 -0.93 -4.84
N LEU A 106 14.87 -0.79 -4.07
CA LEU A 106 13.52 -0.65 -4.63
C LEU A 106 13.40 0.64 -5.46
N PRO A 107 12.83 0.54 -6.67
CA PRO A 107 12.69 1.71 -7.54
C PRO A 107 11.65 2.69 -6.98
N LYS A 108 11.85 3.97 -7.29
CA LYS A 108 10.86 5.03 -7.12
C LYS A 108 9.73 4.86 -8.15
N GLY A 109 8.49 5.22 -7.77
CA GLY A 109 7.40 5.49 -8.72
C GLY A 109 7.45 6.93 -9.29
N PRO A 110 6.64 7.27 -10.32
CA PRO A 110 5.74 6.37 -11.00
C PRO A 110 6.46 5.39 -11.94
N LYS A 111 5.91 4.19 -12.07
CA LYS A 111 6.43 3.14 -12.94
C LYS A 111 5.30 2.52 -13.77
N MET A 112 5.49 2.40 -15.07
CA MET A 112 4.55 1.67 -15.92
C MET A 112 4.65 0.15 -15.71
N VAL A 113 3.51 -0.52 -15.70
CA VAL A 113 3.39 -1.97 -15.58
C VAL A 113 2.74 -2.53 -16.84
N ASP A 114 3.49 -3.33 -17.58
CA ASP A 114 3.07 -4.07 -18.78
C ASP A 114 2.33 -3.18 -19.82
N GLY A 115 2.61 -1.88 -19.86
CA GLY A 115 1.91 -0.92 -20.72
C GLY A 115 0.43 -0.65 -20.36
N ALA A 116 -0.07 -1.28 -19.29
CA ALA A 116 -1.49 -1.26 -18.95
C ALA A 116 -1.87 -0.17 -17.93
N PHE A 117 -1.00 0.13 -16.97
CA PHE A 117 -1.23 1.12 -15.92
C PHE A 117 0.08 1.57 -15.27
N ALA A 118 0.04 2.71 -14.60
CA ALA A 118 1.13 3.19 -13.76
C ALA A 118 0.93 2.78 -12.29
N ILE A 119 2.02 2.77 -11.53
CA ILE A 119 2.03 2.60 -10.07
C ILE A 119 2.87 3.69 -9.43
N ALA A 120 2.41 4.25 -8.32
CA ALA A 120 3.14 5.19 -7.48
C ALA A 120 2.85 4.87 -6.00
N HIS A 121 3.76 5.25 -5.08
CA HIS A 121 3.45 5.06 -3.66
C HIS A 121 2.46 6.13 -3.17
N GLY A 122 2.86 7.39 -3.19
CA GLY A 122 1.96 8.52 -2.98
C GLY A 122 1.45 9.07 -4.32
N SER A 123 1.56 10.39 -4.51
CA SER A 123 1.24 11.00 -5.80
C SER A 123 2.27 10.63 -6.88
N PRO A 124 1.85 10.40 -8.13
CA PRO A 124 2.78 10.29 -9.26
C PRO A 124 3.69 11.50 -9.46
N LEU A 125 3.32 12.66 -8.91
CA LEU A 125 4.09 13.91 -8.97
C LEU A 125 5.13 14.01 -7.84
N ASP A 126 4.82 13.42 -6.68
CA ASP A 126 5.68 13.39 -5.49
C ASP A 126 5.36 12.11 -4.70
N GLU A 127 6.34 11.18 -4.61
CA GLU A 127 6.15 9.88 -3.98
C GLU A 127 5.72 9.93 -2.50
N ASP A 128 5.85 11.09 -1.84
CA ASP A 128 5.55 11.31 -0.44
C ASP A 128 4.30 12.18 -0.21
N ALA A 129 3.66 12.65 -1.29
CA ALA A 129 2.45 13.45 -1.19
C ALA A 129 1.21 12.57 -1.13
N TYR A 130 0.32 12.90 -0.19
CA TYR A 130 -0.98 12.25 -0.08
C TYR A 130 -1.95 12.71 -1.18
N ILE A 131 -2.87 11.82 -1.56
CA ILE A 131 -4.03 12.15 -2.37
C ILE A 131 -5.28 11.78 -1.56
N PHE A 132 -5.98 12.79 -1.05
CA PHE A 132 -7.18 12.63 -0.23
C PHE A 132 -8.43 13.27 -0.83
N SER A 133 -8.25 14.25 -1.73
CA SER A 133 -9.34 15.06 -2.25
C SER A 133 -9.41 15.05 -3.77
N ASP A 134 -10.56 15.46 -4.29
CA ASP A 134 -10.76 15.65 -5.73
C ASP A 134 -9.78 16.67 -6.31
N LEU A 135 -9.40 17.70 -5.53
CA LEU A 135 -8.39 18.69 -5.94
C LEU A 135 -6.99 18.08 -6.06
N ASP A 136 -6.60 17.18 -5.14
CA ASP A 136 -5.32 16.48 -5.25
C ASP A 136 -5.32 15.58 -6.49
N ALA A 137 -6.40 14.83 -6.71
CA ALA A 137 -6.56 13.98 -7.87
C ALA A 137 -6.56 14.79 -9.19
N LEU A 138 -7.26 15.93 -9.23
CA LEU A 138 -7.30 16.81 -10.40
C LEU A 138 -5.91 17.33 -10.77
N ARG A 139 -5.08 17.70 -9.80
CA ARG A 139 -3.68 18.10 -10.06
C ARG A 139 -2.91 17.00 -10.77
N VAL A 140 -3.05 15.75 -10.32
CA VAL A 140 -2.40 14.60 -10.95
C VAL A 140 -2.93 14.39 -12.36
N PHE A 141 -4.25 14.38 -12.56
CA PHE A 141 -4.86 14.19 -13.87
C PHE A 141 -4.42 15.26 -14.88
N ARG A 142 -4.28 16.52 -14.46
CA ARG A 142 -3.82 17.61 -15.32
C ARG A 142 -2.33 17.57 -15.64
N SER A 143 -1.54 16.91 -14.80
CA SER A 143 -0.07 16.90 -14.91
C SER A 143 0.49 15.58 -15.47
N THR A 144 -0.35 14.57 -15.72
CA THR A 144 0.07 13.26 -16.21
C THR A 144 -0.93 12.74 -17.23
N ASP A 145 -0.52 11.75 -18.03
CA ASP A 145 -1.38 11.13 -19.05
C ASP A 145 -1.69 9.64 -18.76
N PHE A 146 -1.45 9.18 -17.53
CA PHE A 146 -1.75 7.79 -17.18
C PHE A 146 -3.25 7.51 -17.28
N PRO A 147 -3.70 6.52 -18.07
CA PRO A 147 -5.12 6.12 -18.10
C PRO A 147 -5.57 5.54 -16.78
N ILE A 148 -4.68 4.80 -16.09
CA ILE A 148 -4.88 4.23 -14.76
C ILE A 148 -3.57 4.37 -13.99
N CYS A 149 -3.64 4.83 -12.73
CA CYS A 149 -2.52 4.79 -11.81
C CYS A 149 -2.98 4.23 -10.45
N PHE A 150 -2.33 3.17 -9.99
CA PHE A 150 -2.51 2.68 -8.61
C PHE A 150 -1.58 3.43 -7.68
N ILE A 151 -2.13 3.89 -6.55
CA ILE A 151 -1.45 4.67 -5.51
C ILE A 151 -1.70 4.04 -4.13
N GLY A 152 -0.83 4.32 -3.16
CA GLY A 152 -0.94 3.86 -1.76
C GLY A 152 -0.89 5.03 -0.77
N HIS A 153 -0.05 4.91 0.28
CA HIS A 153 0.37 5.94 1.24
C HIS A 153 -0.74 6.49 2.15
N SER A 154 -1.94 6.79 1.64
CA SER A 154 -3.04 7.27 2.47
C SER A 154 -3.72 6.17 3.28
N HIS A 155 -3.53 4.90 2.92
CA HIS A 155 -4.19 3.71 3.49
C HIS A 155 -5.71 3.74 3.39
N PHE A 156 -6.25 4.60 2.53
CA PHE A 156 -7.67 4.82 2.37
C PHE A 156 -8.14 4.25 1.02
N PRO A 157 -9.00 3.22 0.99
CA PRO A 157 -9.41 2.59 -0.25
C PRO A 157 -10.40 3.49 -1.01
N VAL A 158 -9.95 4.07 -2.11
CA VAL A 158 -10.69 5.07 -2.88
C VAL A 158 -10.36 4.98 -4.37
N VAL A 159 -11.33 5.29 -5.20
CA VAL A 159 -11.17 5.46 -6.64
C VAL A 159 -11.55 6.88 -7.01
N PHE A 160 -10.62 7.60 -7.62
CA PHE A 160 -10.89 8.86 -8.31
C PHE A 160 -10.99 8.58 -9.80
N SER A 161 -12.02 9.07 -10.45
CA SER A 161 -12.19 9.01 -11.91
C SER A 161 -12.33 10.40 -12.48
N TRP A 162 -11.79 10.61 -13.69
CA TRP A 162 -11.84 11.88 -14.41
C TRP A 162 -12.25 11.63 -15.86
N ASP A 163 -13.27 12.36 -16.34
CA ASP A 163 -13.80 12.29 -17.70
C ASP A 163 -13.29 13.40 -18.62
N GLY A 164 -12.34 14.21 -18.15
CA GLY A 164 -11.83 15.40 -18.86
C GLY A 164 -12.40 16.72 -18.33
N SER A 165 -13.51 16.67 -17.59
CA SER A 165 -14.19 17.85 -17.01
C SER A 165 -14.24 17.78 -15.48
N GLU A 166 -14.73 16.70 -14.90
CA GLU A 166 -15.01 16.54 -13.48
C GLU A 166 -14.29 15.34 -12.87
N VAL A 167 -13.84 15.49 -11.63
CA VAL A 167 -13.33 14.39 -10.81
C VAL A 167 -14.45 13.85 -9.94
N GLN A 168 -14.64 12.54 -9.99
CA GLN A 168 -15.59 11.83 -9.12
C GLN A 168 -14.82 10.90 -8.17
N MET A 169 -15.10 10.98 -6.87
CA MET A 169 -14.51 10.15 -5.84
C MET A 169 -15.51 9.07 -5.39
N GLN A 170 -15.05 7.82 -5.34
CA GLN A 170 -15.83 6.68 -4.83
C GLN A 170 -15.04 5.97 -3.73
N ILE A 171 -15.58 5.94 -2.52
CA ILE A 171 -14.99 5.21 -1.39
C ILE A 171 -15.34 3.73 -1.52
N ALA A 172 -14.32 2.88 -1.45
CA ALA A 172 -14.51 1.43 -1.54
C ALA A 172 -14.98 0.86 -0.19
N THR A 173 -16.27 0.60 -0.07
CA THR A 173 -16.90 0.06 1.14
C THR A 173 -16.80 -1.46 1.23
N PRO A 174 -16.72 -2.04 2.49
CA PRO A 174 -16.75 -3.48 2.70
C PRO A 174 -18.08 -4.12 2.27
N PRO A 175 -18.13 -5.44 2.01
CA PRO A 175 -17.02 -6.40 2.06
C PRO A 175 -16.16 -6.43 0.79
N GLU A 176 -16.69 -6.00 -0.34
CA GLU A 176 -16.02 -5.92 -1.64
C GLU A 176 -16.60 -4.74 -2.42
N PHE A 177 -15.71 -3.92 -2.97
CA PHE A 177 -16.06 -2.90 -3.95
C PHE A 177 -15.72 -3.41 -5.34
N ARG A 178 -16.64 -3.26 -6.29
CA ARG A 178 -16.46 -3.70 -7.68
C ARG A 178 -16.76 -2.54 -8.62
N LEU A 179 -15.85 -2.29 -9.56
CA LEU A 179 -16.00 -1.24 -10.56
C LEU A 179 -15.51 -1.73 -11.94
N GLN A 180 -16.36 -1.59 -12.94
CA GLN A 180 -15.99 -1.71 -14.34
C GLN A 180 -15.41 -0.36 -14.78
N LEU A 181 -14.11 -0.31 -15.11
CA LEU A 181 -13.46 0.92 -15.52
C LEU A 181 -13.84 1.28 -16.97
N ASP A 182 -14.37 2.48 -17.15
CA ASP A 182 -14.71 3.04 -18.47
C ASP A 182 -13.40 3.37 -19.24
N PRO A 183 -13.22 2.92 -20.50
CA PRO A 183 -12.05 3.23 -21.30
C PRO A 183 -11.89 4.72 -21.62
N ASN A 184 -12.96 5.50 -21.56
CA ASN A 184 -12.97 6.94 -21.84
C ASN A 184 -12.65 7.81 -20.61
N LYS A 185 -12.48 7.19 -19.42
CA LYS A 185 -12.10 7.88 -18.18
C LYS A 185 -10.69 7.52 -17.74
N ARG A 186 -10.09 8.42 -16.97
CA ARG A 186 -8.82 8.18 -16.29
C ARG A 186 -9.06 7.90 -14.82
N TYR A 187 -8.16 7.14 -14.19
CA TYR A 187 -8.36 6.65 -12.82
C TYR A 187 -7.11 6.79 -11.97
N LEU A 188 -7.29 7.27 -10.72
CA LEU A 188 -6.35 7.06 -9.62
C LEU A 188 -7.01 6.12 -8.62
N ILE A 189 -6.33 5.04 -8.26
CA ILE A 189 -6.92 3.95 -7.48
C ILE A 189 -6.03 3.65 -6.29
N ASN A 190 -6.56 3.85 -5.09
CA ASN A 190 -5.90 3.38 -3.87
C ASN A 190 -6.59 2.11 -3.38
N PRO A 191 -5.87 0.98 -3.28
CA PRO A 191 -6.45 -0.28 -2.80
C PRO A 191 -6.67 -0.30 -1.27
N GLY A 192 -6.28 0.77 -0.57
CA GLY A 192 -6.17 0.78 0.88
C GLY A 192 -4.91 0.09 1.36
N SER A 193 -4.83 -0.22 2.64
CA SER A 193 -3.67 -0.81 3.30
C SER A 193 -3.90 -2.27 3.67
N VAL A 194 -2.89 -3.11 3.42
CA VAL A 194 -2.86 -4.48 3.92
C VAL A 194 -2.67 -4.49 5.43
N GLY A 195 -1.70 -3.71 5.94
CA GLY A 195 -1.24 -3.82 7.32
C GLY A 195 -1.83 -2.82 8.31
N GLN A 196 -2.28 -1.65 7.85
CA GLN A 196 -2.76 -0.58 8.72
C GLN A 196 -3.86 0.27 8.05
N PRO A 197 -5.07 -0.27 7.86
CA PRO A 197 -6.22 0.48 7.33
C PRO A 197 -6.53 1.74 8.15
N ARG A 198 -6.93 2.84 7.47
CA ARG A 198 -7.22 4.15 8.09
C ARG A 198 -8.59 4.71 7.73
N ASP A 199 -9.49 3.90 7.26
CA ASP A 199 -10.84 4.25 6.85
C ASP A 199 -11.91 3.88 7.89
N ARG A 200 -11.52 3.73 9.15
CA ARG A 200 -12.35 3.27 10.28
C ARG A 200 -12.87 1.84 10.13
N CYS A 201 -12.26 1.08 9.23
CA CYS A 201 -12.54 -0.34 9.04
C CYS A 201 -11.28 -1.14 9.36
N PRO A 202 -11.29 -2.05 10.37
CA PRO A 202 -10.09 -2.78 10.79
C PRO A 202 -9.72 -3.93 9.84
N LEU A 203 -10.47 -4.11 8.75
CA LEU A 203 -10.20 -5.17 7.78
C LEU A 203 -9.05 -4.80 6.87
N SER A 204 -8.09 -5.72 6.66
CA SER A 204 -7.04 -5.59 5.66
C SER A 204 -7.63 -5.35 4.27
N SER A 205 -7.01 -4.47 3.48
CA SER A 205 -7.47 -4.08 2.16
C SER A 205 -6.44 -4.37 1.08
N PHE A 206 -6.91 -4.84 -0.09
CA PHE A 206 -6.09 -5.04 -1.27
C PHE A 206 -6.99 -5.04 -2.53
N ALA A 207 -6.40 -4.91 -3.72
CA ALA A 207 -7.17 -4.96 -4.95
C ALA A 207 -6.77 -6.13 -5.86
N THR A 208 -7.72 -6.53 -6.73
CA THR A 208 -7.45 -7.30 -7.93
C THR A 208 -7.93 -6.51 -9.15
N TYR A 209 -7.12 -6.52 -10.21
CA TYR A 209 -7.43 -5.84 -11.45
C TYR A 209 -7.21 -6.77 -12.65
N ASN A 210 -8.19 -6.83 -13.56
CA ASN A 210 -8.04 -7.53 -14.83
C ASN A 210 -7.95 -6.51 -15.97
N SER A 211 -6.78 -6.42 -16.62
CA SER A 211 -6.54 -5.44 -17.67
C SER A 211 -7.31 -5.69 -18.97
N GLU A 212 -7.70 -6.92 -19.25
CA GLU A 212 -8.48 -7.28 -20.45
C GLU A 212 -9.93 -6.82 -20.31
N THR A 213 -10.54 -7.17 -19.18
CA THR A 213 -11.93 -6.80 -18.89
C THR A 213 -12.05 -5.44 -18.20
N ARG A 214 -10.95 -4.79 -17.82
CA ARG A 214 -10.91 -3.54 -17.04
C ARG A 214 -11.72 -3.60 -15.74
N LEU A 215 -11.85 -4.79 -15.15
CA LEU A 215 -12.59 -5.00 -13.91
C LEU A 215 -11.66 -4.83 -12.70
N LEU A 216 -11.96 -3.83 -11.88
CA LEU A 216 -11.37 -3.59 -10.58
C LEU A 216 -12.24 -4.21 -9.48
N ARG A 217 -11.58 -4.83 -8.48
CA ARG A 217 -12.20 -5.22 -7.22
C ARG A 217 -11.28 -4.83 -6.08
N ILE A 218 -11.81 -4.15 -5.06
CA ILE A 218 -11.12 -3.90 -3.79
C ILE A 218 -11.76 -4.80 -2.75
N HIS A 219 -10.93 -5.61 -2.10
CA HIS A 219 -11.35 -6.65 -1.18
C HIS A 219 -11.03 -6.25 0.25
N ARG A 220 -11.87 -6.69 1.20
CA ARG A 220 -11.64 -6.53 2.63
C ARG A 220 -11.56 -7.90 3.30
N VAL A 221 -10.51 -8.12 4.08
CA VAL A 221 -10.23 -9.42 4.71
C VAL A 221 -9.99 -9.26 6.20
N ARG A 222 -10.63 -10.11 7.00
CA ARG A 222 -10.35 -10.23 8.43
C ARG A 222 -8.98 -10.88 8.63
N TYR A 223 -8.25 -10.40 9.62
CA TYR A 223 -6.98 -10.99 10.06
C TYR A 223 -6.92 -11.04 11.58
N ASP A 224 -5.95 -11.72 12.13
CA ASP A 224 -5.72 -11.79 13.57
C ASP A 224 -5.08 -10.49 14.09
N ILE A 225 -5.94 -9.53 14.43
CA ILE A 225 -5.52 -8.22 14.96
C ILE A 225 -4.83 -8.42 16.32
N ALA A 226 -5.36 -9.32 17.17
CA ALA A 226 -4.81 -9.55 18.50
C ALA A 226 -3.37 -10.08 18.42
N ALA A 227 -3.08 -10.99 17.51
CA ALA A 227 -1.71 -11.47 17.28
C ALA A 227 -0.76 -10.33 16.86
N THR A 228 -1.20 -9.42 15.96
CA THR A 228 -0.40 -8.26 15.55
C THR A 228 -0.19 -7.30 16.73
N GLN A 229 -1.24 -7.02 17.51
CA GLN A 229 -1.14 -6.16 18.70
C GLN A 229 -0.16 -6.73 19.72
N ALA A 230 -0.26 -8.04 20.01
CA ALA A 230 0.67 -8.73 20.90
C ALA A 230 2.13 -8.65 20.41
N SER A 231 2.35 -8.82 19.10
CA SER A 231 3.66 -8.69 18.46
C SER A 231 4.25 -7.28 18.63
N ILE A 232 3.44 -6.23 18.39
CA ILE A 232 3.84 -4.82 18.58
C ILE A 232 4.23 -4.56 20.04
N MET A 233 3.40 -4.99 20.99
CA MET A 233 3.64 -4.80 22.42
C MET A 233 4.88 -5.56 22.90
N SER A 234 5.05 -6.82 22.51
CA SER A 234 6.21 -7.64 22.83
C SER A 234 7.52 -7.08 22.26
N ALA A 235 7.44 -6.35 21.15
CA ALA A 235 8.58 -5.64 20.54
C ALA A 235 8.97 -4.35 21.28
N GLY A 236 8.21 -3.91 22.27
CA GLY A 236 8.40 -2.64 22.98
C GLY A 236 8.06 -1.42 22.13
N LEU A 237 7.24 -1.60 21.08
CA LEU A 237 6.76 -0.51 20.24
C LEU A 237 5.61 0.25 20.95
N PRO A 238 5.36 1.53 20.60
CA PRO A 238 4.32 2.33 21.24
C PRO A 238 2.94 1.69 21.17
N ALA A 239 2.22 1.58 22.31
CA ALA A 239 0.89 0.99 22.40
C ALA A 239 -0.14 1.56 21.41
N PRO A 240 -0.17 2.90 21.10
CA PRO A 240 -1.07 3.44 20.10
C PRO A 240 -0.95 2.82 18.70
N LEU A 241 0.22 2.26 18.35
CA LEU A 241 0.39 1.53 17.08
C LEU A 241 -0.36 0.19 17.06
N ALA A 242 -0.53 -0.43 18.22
CA ALA A 242 -1.33 -1.64 18.38
C ALA A 242 -2.84 -1.31 18.46
N GLU A 243 -3.20 -0.34 19.29
CA GLU A 243 -4.59 0.03 19.57
C GLU A 243 -5.34 0.47 18.31
N ARG A 244 -4.70 1.27 17.45
CA ARG A 244 -5.29 1.79 16.22
C ARG A 244 -5.75 0.71 15.23
N LEU A 245 -5.15 -0.49 15.27
CA LEU A 245 -5.49 -1.59 14.37
C LEU A 245 -6.93 -2.09 14.55
N SER A 246 -7.42 -2.10 15.79
CA SER A 246 -8.78 -2.56 16.10
C SER A 246 -9.88 -1.59 15.64
N VAL A 247 -9.53 -0.34 15.40
CA VAL A 247 -10.47 0.73 14.99
C VAL A 247 -10.23 1.24 13.56
N GLY A 248 -9.22 0.73 12.87
CA GLY A 248 -8.91 1.13 11.48
C GLY A 248 -8.49 2.61 11.37
N ARG A 249 -7.52 3.04 12.21
CA ARG A 249 -7.03 4.43 12.25
C ARG A 249 -5.51 4.53 12.05
#